data_07f31cffcdb09b0bab74c4c5e25aad36
#
_entry.id   07f31cffcdb09b0bab74c4c5e25aad36
#
_cell.length_a   1.000
_cell.length_b   1.000
_cell.length_c   1.000
_cell.angle_alpha   90.00
_cell.angle_beta   90.00
_cell.angle_gamma   90.00
#
_symmetry.space_group_name_H-M   'P 1'
#
loop_
_entity.id
_entity.type
_entity.pdbx_description
1 polymer ?
#
loop_
_entity_poly.entity_id
_entity_poly.type
_entity_poly.pdbx_seq_one_letter_code
_entity_poly.pdbx_strand_id
1 'polypeptide(L)'
;MREYKFNIHNEMYVAIPEEREKVCLALSDSLEVINEELTPSYKAKLDNLLDQSSVWYSKALAKIQEEFPELAQARLLSIFILSEQTDIDLIFGLEFGLKEDSEHGRGLKFSLNSLEILEYGLGEIAYY
;
A
#
# COMPACT_ATOMS: atom_id res chain seq x y z
N MET A 1 -2.24 -13.50 -14.39
CA MET A 1 -1.75 -13.37 -13.00
C MET A 1 -0.39 -12.66 -12.99
N ARG A 2 -0.22 -11.72 -12.09
CA ARG A 2 1.06 -11.01 -11.94
C ARG A 2 2.12 -11.92 -11.33
N GLU A 3 3.35 -11.70 -11.70
CA GLU A 3 4.48 -12.43 -11.14
C GLU A 3 5.10 -11.62 -10.01
N TYR A 4 5.33 -12.25 -8.86
CA TYR A 4 5.85 -11.59 -7.67
C TYR A 4 7.27 -12.07 -7.39
N LYS A 5 8.24 -11.18 -7.63
CA LYS A 5 9.66 -11.43 -7.39
C LYS A 5 10.22 -10.29 -6.55
N PHE A 6 10.26 -10.50 -5.25
CA PHE A 6 10.79 -9.52 -4.32
C PHE A 6 12.33 -9.61 -4.29
N ASN A 7 12.97 -8.45 -4.19
CA ASN A 7 14.43 -8.36 -4.09
C ASN A 7 14.91 -8.65 -2.66
N ILE A 8 16.21 -8.45 -2.41
CA ILE A 8 16.82 -8.70 -1.09
C ILE A 8 16.26 -7.80 0.02
N HIS A 9 15.60 -6.71 -0.33
CA HIS A 9 14.95 -5.81 0.62
C HIS A 9 13.45 -6.09 0.75
N ASN A 10 12.98 -7.20 0.18
CA ASN A 10 11.57 -7.60 0.16
C ASN A 10 10.68 -6.59 -0.55
N GLU A 11 11.21 -6.00 -1.62
CA GLU A 11 10.54 -4.98 -2.43
C GLU A 11 10.51 -5.39 -3.90
N MET A 12 9.45 -4.96 -4.58
CA MET A 12 9.39 -4.99 -6.04
C MET A 12 8.60 -3.77 -6.51
N TYR A 13 8.68 -3.48 -7.79
CA TYR A 13 7.97 -2.32 -8.34
C TYR A 13 6.81 -2.79 -9.21
N VAL A 14 5.65 -2.16 -9.02
CA VAL A 14 4.42 -2.52 -9.72
C VAL A 14 3.83 -1.27 -10.38
N ALA A 15 3.11 -1.48 -11.48
CA ALA A 15 2.40 -0.41 -12.16
C ALA A 15 0.93 -0.42 -11.75
N ILE A 16 0.39 0.77 -11.47
CA ILE A 16 -1.05 0.96 -11.26
C ILE A 16 -1.53 2.11 -12.16
N PRO A 17 -2.80 2.08 -12.61
CA PRO A 17 -3.30 3.11 -13.53
C PRO A 17 -3.25 4.54 -12.98
N GLU A 18 -3.35 4.69 -11.66
CA GLU A 18 -3.43 5.99 -11.00
C GLU A 18 -2.09 6.72 -10.92
N GLU A 19 -0.97 6.02 -11.16
CA GLU A 19 0.35 6.61 -11.09
C GLU A 19 1.10 6.46 -12.42
N ARG A 20 1.88 7.47 -12.77
CA ARG A 20 2.72 7.44 -13.99
C ARG A 20 3.91 6.53 -13.84
N GLU A 21 4.53 6.56 -12.66
CA GLU A 21 5.71 5.77 -12.36
C GLU A 21 5.32 4.54 -11.56
N LYS A 22 6.19 3.54 -11.59
CA LYS A 22 5.99 2.34 -10.80
C LYS A 22 6.04 2.67 -9.31
N VAL A 23 5.23 1.95 -8.54
CA VAL A 23 5.11 2.09 -7.09
C VAL A 23 5.84 0.93 -6.43
N CYS A 24 6.52 1.20 -5.33
CA CYS A 24 7.18 0.15 -4.55
C CYS A 24 6.14 -0.69 -3.82
N LEU A 25 6.16 -2.01 -4.04
CA LEU A 25 5.37 -2.97 -3.27
C LEU A 25 6.34 -3.68 -2.34
N ALA A 26 6.15 -3.53 -1.03
CA ALA A 26 7.08 -4.05 -0.03
C ALA A 26 6.35 -4.95 0.97
N LEU A 27 7.01 -6.06 1.34
CA LEU A 27 6.59 -6.87 2.47
C LEU A 27 7.21 -6.27 3.74
N SER A 28 6.42 -6.13 4.80
CA SER A 28 6.92 -5.57 6.06
C SER A 28 8.01 -6.46 6.65
N ASP A 29 9.06 -5.84 7.19
CA ASP A 29 10.18 -6.54 7.81
C ASP A 29 9.77 -7.39 9.01
N SER A 30 8.63 -7.07 9.63
CA SER A 30 8.11 -7.83 10.78
C SER A 30 7.44 -9.15 10.39
N LEU A 31 7.22 -9.39 9.08
CA LEU A 31 6.51 -10.58 8.61
C LEU A 31 7.42 -11.80 8.52
N GLU A 32 6.91 -12.95 8.92
CA GLU A 32 7.59 -14.24 8.72
C GLU A 32 7.52 -14.66 7.25
N VAL A 33 6.50 -14.21 6.52
CA VAL A 33 6.29 -14.54 5.11
C VAL A 33 7.49 -14.17 4.21
N ILE A 34 8.32 -13.21 4.61
CA ILE A 34 9.51 -12.80 3.84
C ILE A 34 10.53 -13.93 3.71
N ASN A 35 10.48 -14.93 4.59
CA ASN A 35 11.38 -16.09 4.58
C ASN A 35 10.72 -17.32 3.96
N GLU A 36 9.52 -17.18 3.43
CA GLU A 36 8.73 -18.28 2.89
C GLU A 36 8.37 -18.02 1.43
N GLU A 37 8.15 -19.10 0.68
CA GLU A 37 7.63 -18.98 -0.66
C GLU A 37 6.16 -18.57 -0.60
N LEU A 38 5.77 -17.62 -1.47
CA LEU A 38 4.39 -17.12 -1.48
C LEU A 38 3.44 -18.19 -2.03
N THR A 39 2.36 -18.44 -1.28
CA THR A 39 1.33 -19.39 -1.71
C THR A 39 0.50 -18.80 -2.86
N PRO A 40 -0.13 -19.65 -3.71
CA PRO A 40 -1.05 -19.15 -4.74
C PRO A 40 -2.19 -18.31 -4.15
N SER A 41 -2.69 -18.68 -2.98
CA SER A 41 -3.74 -17.96 -2.27
C SER A 41 -3.29 -16.54 -1.90
N TYR A 42 -2.08 -16.39 -1.39
CA TYR A 42 -1.53 -15.08 -1.03
C TYR A 42 -1.30 -14.21 -2.26
N LYS A 43 -0.76 -14.80 -3.34
CA LYS A 43 -0.58 -14.11 -4.62
C LYS A 43 -1.91 -13.61 -5.18
N ALA A 44 -2.98 -14.40 -5.03
CA ALA A 44 -4.32 -14.00 -5.46
C ALA A 44 -4.81 -12.78 -4.66
N LYS A 45 -4.51 -12.72 -3.37
CA LYS A 45 -4.83 -11.53 -2.55
C LYS A 45 -4.07 -10.30 -3.02
N LEU A 46 -2.78 -10.43 -3.35
CA LEU A 46 -1.99 -9.33 -3.88
C LEU A 46 -2.53 -8.86 -5.24
N ASP A 47 -2.92 -9.80 -6.11
CA ASP A 47 -3.57 -9.46 -7.38
C ASP A 47 -4.85 -8.65 -7.15
N ASN A 48 -5.70 -9.11 -6.23
CA ASN A 48 -6.95 -8.42 -5.89
C ASN A 48 -6.66 -7.01 -5.35
N LEU A 49 -5.67 -6.86 -4.48
CA LEU A 49 -5.26 -5.55 -3.96
C LEU A 49 -4.93 -4.60 -5.10
N LEU A 50 -4.09 -5.02 -6.03
CA LEU A 50 -3.67 -4.18 -7.15
C LEU A 50 -4.82 -3.90 -8.12
N ASP A 51 -5.70 -4.88 -8.34
CA ASP A 51 -6.89 -4.72 -9.21
C ASP A 51 -7.91 -3.75 -8.62
N GLN A 52 -7.91 -3.55 -7.29
CA GLN A 52 -8.81 -2.63 -6.60
C GLN A 52 -8.21 -1.24 -6.40
N SER A 53 -7.14 -0.91 -7.08
CA SER A 53 -6.43 0.35 -6.89
C SER A 53 -7.32 1.58 -7.07
N SER A 54 -8.26 1.56 -8.02
CA SER A 54 -9.16 2.70 -8.23
C SER A 54 -10.02 2.99 -7.00
N VAL A 55 -10.36 1.98 -6.22
CA VAL A 55 -11.19 2.15 -5.02
C VAL A 55 -10.35 2.71 -3.86
N TRP A 56 -9.28 2.02 -3.47
CA TRP A 56 -8.50 2.47 -2.31
C TRP A 56 -7.72 3.75 -2.59
N TYR A 57 -7.27 3.96 -3.83
CA TYR A 57 -6.58 5.19 -4.19
C TYR A 57 -7.49 6.41 -4.03
N SER A 58 -8.72 6.32 -4.54
CA SER A 58 -9.71 7.40 -4.42
C SER A 58 -10.06 7.70 -2.97
N LYS A 59 -10.24 6.65 -2.16
CA LYS A 59 -10.54 6.81 -0.73
C LYS A 59 -9.37 7.45 0.01
N ALA A 60 -8.15 7.05 -0.32
CA ALA A 60 -6.94 7.61 0.29
C ALA A 60 -6.81 9.10 -0.01
N LEU A 61 -6.98 9.49 -1.29
CA LEU A 61 -6.93 10.91 -1.66
C LEU A 61 -8.00 11.74 -0.97
N ALA A 62 -9.23 11.21 -0.90
CA ALA A 62 -10.33 11.89 -0.23
C ALA A 62 -9.99 12.14 1.26
N LYS A 63 -9.37 11.16 1.90
CA LYS A 63 -8.96 11.29 3.31
C LYS A 63 -7.88 12.35 3.49
N ILE A 64 -6.88 12.36 2.61
CA ILE A 64 -5.82 13.37 2.65
C ILE A 64 -6.39 14.77 2.40
N GLN A 65 -7.36 14.90 1.49
CA GLN A 65 -8.01 16.16 1.17
C GLN A 65 -8.85 16.72 2.34
N GLU A 66 -9.28 15.87 3.26
CA GLU A 66 -9.96 16.36 4.49
C GLU A 66 -9.00 17.20 5.33
N GLU A 67 -7.71 16.82 5.37
CA GLU A 67 -6.68 17.57 6.08
C GLU A 67 -6.12 18.71 5.24
N PHE A 68 -5.97 18.49 3.94
CA PHE A 68 -5.41 19.46 2.99
C PHE A 68 -6.44 19.76 1.89
N PRO A 69 -7.47 20.62 2.16
CA PRO A 69 -8.53 20.87 1.16
C PRO A 69 -8.02 21.41 -0.18
N GLU A 70 -6.88 22.08 -0.18
CA GLU A 70 -6.25 22.62 -1.38
C GLU A 70 -5.09 21.75 -1.88
N LEU A 71 -5.16 20.45 -1.62
CA LEU A 71 -4.12 19.52 -2.04
C LEU A 71 -3.85 19.64 -3.54
N ALA A 72 -2.63 20.05 -3.88
CA ALA A 72 -2.23 20.24 -5.27
C ALA A 72 -1.85 18.92 -5.91
N GLN A 73 -1.07 18.09 -5.20
CA GLN A 73 -0.58 16.85 -5.73
C GLN A 73 -0.15 15.91 -4.61
N ALA A 74 -0.62 14.68 -4.69
CA ALA A 74 -0.14 13.59 -3.85
C ALA A 74 0.38 12.49 -4.77
N ARG A 75 1.47 11.85 -4.38
CA ARG A 75 2.09 10.77 -5.13
C ARG A 75 2.21 9.54 -4.24
N LEU A 76 1.68 8.42 -4.70
CA LEU A 76 1.84 7.15 -3.99
C LEU A 76 3.27 6.67 -4.18
N LEU A 77 3.99 6.53 -3.07
CA LEU A 77 5.39 6.10 -3.06
C LEU A 77 5.51 4.60 -2.86
N SER A 78 4.75 4.06 -1.91
CA SER A 78 4.88 2.66 -1.52
C SER A 78 3.56 2.08 -1.06
N ILE A 79 3.42 0.77 -1.31
CA ILE A 79 2.37 -0.09 -0.77
C ILE A 79 3.07 -1.11 0.13
N PHE A 80 2.73 -1.12 1.41
CA PHE A 80 3.31 -2.05 2.37
C PHE A 80 2.31 -3.16 2.69
N ILE A 81 2.75 -4.41 2.61
CA ILE A 81 1.93 -5.55 3.00
C ILE A 81 2.24 -5.86 4.46
N LEU A 82 1.21 -5.81 5.31
CA LEU A 82 1.35 -5.91 6.76
C LEU A 82 0.81 -7.22 7.33
N SER A 83 0.28 -8.09 6.48
CA SER A 83 -0.34 -9.36 6.89
C SER A 83 0.47 -10.57 6.48
N GLU A 84 0.44 -11.61 7.32
CA GLU A 84 1.02 -12.91 7.02
C GLU A 84 0.13 -13.70 6.04
N GLN A 85 0.69 -14.75 5.46
CA GLN A 85 -0.04 -15.61 4.52
C GLN A 85 -1.23 -16.31 5.16
N THR A 86 -1.17 -16.55 6.45
CA THR A 86 -2.22 -17.24 7.22
C THR A 86 -3.31 -16.31 7.72
N ASP A 87 -3.13 -14.99 7.61
CA ASP A 87 -4.12 -14.03 8.07
C ASP A 87 -5.36 -14.08 7.18
N ILE A 88 -6.54 -13.96 7.79
CA ILE A 88 -7.83 -14.00 7.08
C ILE A 88 -7.97 -12.79 6.19
N ASP A 89 -7.61 -11.61 6.69
CA ASP A 89 -7.65 -10.36 5.95
C ASP A 89 -6.22 -9.94 5.60
N LEU A 90 -6.06 -9.27 4.48
CA LEU A 90 -4.79 -8.65 4.13
C LEU A 90 -4.88 -7.16 4.49
N ILE A 91 -4.00 -6.74 5.39
CA ILE A 91 -3.87 -5.34 5.77
C ILE A 91 -2.71 -4.76 5.00
N PHE A 92 -2.94 -3.61 4.38
CA PHE A 92 -1.88 -2.94 3.62
C PHE A 92 -1.81 -1.47 3.97
N GLY A 93 -0.61 -0.92 3.91
CA GLY A 93 -0.34 0.49 4.14
C GLY A 93 0.00 1.20 2.85
N LEU A 94 -0.45 2.45 2.73
CA LEU A 94 -0.11 3.32 1.60
C LEU A 94 0.66 4.52 2.12
N GLU A 95 1.80 4.80 1.51
CA GLU A 95 2.60 5.98 1.83
C GLU A 95 2.56 6.96 0.66
N PHE A 96 2.07 8.17 0.93
CA PHE A 96 1.98 9.24 -0.06
C PHE A 96 2.98 10.34 0.25
N GLY A 97 3.67 10.82 -0.78
CA GLY A 97 4.44 12.05 -0.72
C GLY A 97 3.54 13.22 -1.06
N LEU A 98 3.65 14.31 -0.31
CA LEU A 98 2.85 15.52 -0.52
C LEU A 98 3.78 16.71 -0.68
N LYS A 99 3.40 17.64 -1.55
CA LYS A 99 4.09 18.92 -1.65
C LYS A 99 3.87 19.76 -0.37
N GLU A 100 2.69 19.65 0.22
CA GLU A 100 2.29 20.37 1.43
C GLU A 100 3.02 19.89 2.68
N ASP A 101 3.53 18.67 2.69
CA ASP A 101 4.34 18.10 3.77
C ASP A 101 5.34 17.11 3.17
N SER A 102 6.36 17.65 2.51
CA SER A 102 7.36 16.84 1.83
C SER A 102 8.26 16.04 2.77
N GLU A 103 8.33 16.44 4.04
CA GLU A 103 9.18 15.79 5.04
C GLU A 103 8.54 14.51 5.58
N HIS A 104 7.25 14.51 5.85
CA HIS A 104 6.55 13.39 6.50
C HIS A 104 5.63 12.63 5.55
N GLY A 105 4.99 13.30 4.62
CA GLY A 105 3.94 12.70 3.81
C GLY A 105 2.74 12.29 4.63
N ARG A 106 1.94 11.37 4.10
CA ARG A 106 0.80 10.79 4.83
C ARG A 106 0.74 9.30 4.59
N GLY A 107 0.35 8.58 5.63
CA GLY A 107 0.21 7.14 5.61
C GLY A 107 -1.19 6.71 5.98
N LEU A 108 -1.65 5.63 5.35
CA LEU A 108 -2.97 5.06 5.62
C LEU A 108 -2.84 3.55 5.66
N LYS A 109 -3.66 2.92 6.51
CA LYS A 109 -3.83 1.46 6.51
C LYS A 109 -5.23 1.11 6.04
N PHE A 110 -5.32 0.06 5.24
CA PHE A 110 -6.58 -0.43 4.68
C PHE A 110 -6.75 -1.91 4.96
N SER A 111 -8.01 -2.32 5.10
CA SER A 111 -8.40 -3.73 5.03
C SER A 111 -8.71 -4.07 3.57
N LEU A 112 -8.13 -5.15 3.05
CA LEU A 112 -8.47 -5.60 1.69
C LEU A 112 -9.90 -6.11 1.61
N ASN A 113 -10.38 -6.79 2.66
CA ASN A 113 -11.73 -7.36 2.66
C ASN A 113 -12.82 -6.29 2.59
N SER A 114 -12.66 -5.18 3.32
CA SER A 114 -13.67 -4.12 3.36
C SER A 114 -13.32 -2.91 2.50
N LEU A 115 -12.05 -2.74 2.15
CA LEU A 115 -11.49 -1.55 1.51
C LEU A 115 -11.76 -0.28 2.32
N GLU A 116 -11.81 -0.41 3.64
CA GLU A 116 -11.99 0.72 4.55
C GLU A 116 -10.66 1.16 5.14
N ILE A 117 -10.57 2.46 5.42
CA ILE A 117 -9.40 3.04 6.08
C ILE A 117 -9.44 2.66 7.56
N LEU A 118 -8.39 1.97 8.01
CA LEU A 118 -8.25 1.55 9.40
C LEU A 118 -7.49 2.58 10.24
N GLU A 119 -6.54 3.28 9.61
CA GLU A 119 -5.69 4.25 10.28
C GLU A 119 -5.18 5.28 9.29
N TYR A 120 -5.02 6.53 9.75
CA TYR A 120 -4.49 7.64 8.95
C TYR A 120 -3.56 8.48 9.83
N GLY A 121 -2.42 8.89 9.29
CA GLY A 121 -1.46 9.72 10.00
C GLY A 121 -0.27 10.08 9.13
N LEU A 122 0.88 10.32 9.75
CA LEU A 122 2.11 10.60 9.03
C LEU A 122 2.55 9.38 8.22
N GLY A 123 3.42 9.60 7.25
CA GLY A 123 3.85 8.54 6.31
C GLY A 123 4.26 7.24 6.97
N GLU A 124 4.89 7.30 8.14
CA GLU A 124 5.34 6.12 8.88
C GLU A 124 4.22 5.18 9.33
N ILE A 125 2.98 5.67 9.42
CA ILE A 125 1.81 4.85 9.76
C ILE A 125 1.66 3.68 8.78
N ALA A 126 2.05 3.88 7.52
CA ALA A 126 1.85 2.89 6.46
C ALA A 126 2.62 1.58 6.67
N TYR A 127 3.71 1.60 7.44
CA TYR A 127 4.57 0.42 7.58
C TYR A 127 4.77 -0.08 9.02
N TYR A 128 3.98 0.36 9.94
CA TYR A 128 4.03 -0.16 11.33
C TYR A 128 3.03 -1.28 11.55
#